data_3de15cdc25c12f975925cce66e658ed9
#
_entry.id   3de15cdc25c12f975925cce66e658ed9
#
_cell.length_a   1.000
_cell.length_b   1.000
_cell.length_c   1.000
_cell.angle_alpha   90.00
_cell.angle_beta   90.00
_cell.angle_gamma   90.00
#
_symmetry.space_group_name_H-M   'P 1'
#
loop_
_entity.id
_entity.type
_entity.pdbx_description
1 polymer ?
#
loop_
_entity_poly.entity_id
_entity_poly.type
_entity_poly.pdbx_seq_one_letter_code
_entity_poly.pdbx_strand_id
1 'polypeptide(L)'
;MTALVIRGAVAVVEAEGRVRTGDVVCVDGVVVGTPAPADATVIDASGCVVTPGLVNAHHHLLQTAFRTLPGTRGIPMRDWLPAMASAYSAAGVDPELTGIAARAGIAEALLSGVTTVADHHLTWPASADTVAMARATADAAAGLGARLAFVRGAARDDPQEAALSAEAIAAALVDGCPGGVTADGMLQVAVGPAGVHSDPRETFALLAEVAERRGLRRRTQANEVVDVEIALDRYGRRPLDLLEDWGWLAPDVTLAHLCGVTDDEIARIAASGVTATHAPGCDVPMGWGVAPVAKLRDAGIPVGLGTSGGGSNDAGHLLADARLAMQVSALVGPQLAASTVLSMATEGSADGLGRPELGRLIPGSAADLCLWDVSGVADAGVADRVAGLLWASPGRRPRAVVVAGRVVVAEGRLATDDEAEITARLFERVGR
;
A
#
# COMPACT_ATOMS: atom_id res chain seq x y z
N MET A 1 13.10 -24.66 13.51
CA MET A 1 12.25 -23.69 14.23
C MET A 1 13.06 -22.42 14.36
N THR A 2 12.61 -21.36 13.73
CA THR A 2 13.24 -20.04 13.87
C THR A 2 12.46 -19.25 14.92
N ALA A 3 13.11 -18.88 16.01
CA ALA A 3 12.50 -18.11 17.07
C ALA A 3 13.20 -16.76 17.25
N LEU A 4 12.41 -15.69 17.38
CA LEU A 4 12.86 -14.34 17.55
C LEU A 4 12.15 -13.70 18.75
N VAL A 5 12.89 -12.97 19.58
CA VAL A 5 12.35 -12.19 20.72
C VAL A 5 12.74 -10.74 20.56
N ILE A 6 11.78 -9.87 20.54
CA ILE A 6 11.96 -8.41 20.61
C ILE A 6 11.83 -8.02 22.08
N ARG A 7 12.92 -7.54 22.68
CA ARG A 7 13.00 -7.34 24.13
C ARG A 7 13.29 -5.89 24.52
N GLY A 8 12.66 -5.43 25.60
CA GLY A 8 13.01 -4.15 26.22
C GLY A 8 12.36 -2.93 25.57
N ALA A 9 11.36 -3.10 24.72
CA ALA A 9 10.64 -1.99 24.10
C ALA A 9 9.99 -1.05 25.14
N VAL A 10 10.04 0.25 24.89
CA VAL A 10 9.36 1.25 25.74
C VAL A 10 7.83 1.20 25.55
N ALA A 11 7.37 0.76 24.38
CA ALA A 11 5.96 0.50 24.08
C ALA A 11 5.86 -0.49 22.93
N VAL A 12 4.85 -1.35 22.97
CA VAL A 12 4.44 -2.26 21.87
C VAL A 12 3.01 -1.91 21.47
N VAL A 13 2.82 -1.55 20.23
CA VAL A 13 1.51 -1.29 19.65
C VAL A 13 0.92 -2.61 19.14
N GLU A 14 -0.25 -2.98 19.61
CA GLU A 14 -0.99 -4.17 19.18
C GLU A 14 -2.06 -3.81 18.14
N ALA A 15 -3.10 -4.63 18.05
CA ALA A 15 -4.29 -4.31 17.26
C ALA A 15 -5.12 -3.17 17.93
N GLU A 16 -5.89 -2.44 17.12
CA GLU A 16 -6.79 -1.37 17.57
C GLU A 16 -6.08 -0.24 18.34
N GLY A 17 -4.81 -0.04 18.04
CA GLY A 17 -4.00 1.00 18.70
C GLY A 17 -3.75 0.75 20.18
N ARG A 18 -3.99 -0.45 20.70
CA ARG A 18 -3.68 -0.80 22.09
C ARG A 18 -2.17 -0.79 22.30
N VAL A 19 -1.75 -0.26 23.43
CA VAL A 19 -0.34 -0.16 23.79
C VAL A 19 -0.07 -0.97 25.05
N ARG A 20 0.96 -1.82 25.01
CA ARG A 20 1.46 -2.55 26.18
C ARG A 20 2.98 -2.41 26.33
N THR A 21 3.50 -2.93 27.42
CA THR A 21 4.92 -3.19 27.64
C THR A 21 5.21 -4.69 27.55
N GLY A 22 6.50 -5.07 27.53
CA GLY A 22 6.94 -6.47 27.49
C GLY A 22 7.39 -6.92 26.11
N ASP A 23 7.84 -8.16 26.06
CA ASP A 23 8.48 -8.74 24.88
C ASP A 23 7.46 -9.11 23.78
N VAL A 24 7.90 -9.11 22.52
CA VAL A 24 7.20 -9.76 21.41
C VAL A 24 7.95 -11.02 21.03
N VAL A 25 7.27 -12.14 21.04
CA VAL A 25 7.86 -13.45 20.69
C VAL A 25 7.29 -13.92 19.37
N CYS A 26 8.18 -14.29 18.44
CA CYS A 26 7.85 -14.79 17.12
C CYS A 26 8.46 -16.19 16.94
N VAL A 27 7.68 -17.10 16.39
CA VAL A 27 8.14 -18.46 16.06
C VAL A 27 7.68 -18.81 14.65
N ASP A 28 8.61 -19.24 13.81
CA ASP A 28 8.36 -19.64 12.42
C ASP A 28 7.51 -18.61 11.64
N GLY A 29 7.82 -17.31 11.82
CA GLY A 29 7.17 -16.22 11.12
C GLY A 29 5.82 -15.77 11.67
N VAL A 30 5.42 -16.25 12.86
CA VAL A 30 4.14 -15.93 13.51
C VAL A 30 4.39 -15.38 14.93
N VAL A 31 3.64 -14.37 15.33
CA VAL A 31 3.61 -13.86 16.71
C VAL A 31 2.94 -14.88 17.61
N VAL A 32 3.58 -15.22 18.74
CA VAL A 32 3.05 -16.22 19.69
C VAL A 32 2.83 -15.62 21.08
N GLY A 33 1.86 -16.16 21.81
CA GLY A 33 1.55 -15.77 23.19
C GLY A 33 2.28 -16.60 24.25
N THR A 34 3.22 -17.46 23.84
CA THR A 34 3.98 -18.37 24.73
C THR A 34 5.34 -17.77 25.08
N PRO A 35 5.97 -18.23 26.18
CA PRO A 35 7.35 -17.87 26.48
C PRO A 35 8.30 -18.21 25.34
N ALA A 36 9.34 -17.38 25.18
CA ALA A 36 10.35 -17.57 24.16
C ALA A 36 11.09 -18.90 24.33
N PRO A 37 11.37 -19.64 23.23
CA PRO A 37 12.31 -20.76 23.25
C PRO A 37 13.69 -20.32 23.79
N ALA A 38 14.41 -21.23 24.44
CA ALA A 38 15.69 -20.92 25.06
C ALA A 38 16.80 -20.53 24.04
N ASP A 39 16.66 -21.00 22.81
CA ASP A 39 17.55 -20.76 21.67
C ASP A 39 17.09 -19.62 20.75
N ALA A 40 16.08 -18.83 21.16
CA ALA A 40 15.56 -17.74 20.38
C ALA A 40 16.62 -16.64 20.19
N THR A 41 16.70 -16.10 18.96
CA THR A 41 17.50 -14.89 18.70
C THR A 41 16.83 -13.69 19.36
N VAL A 42 17.59 -12.90 20.11
CA VAL A 42 17.07 -11.73 20.80
C VAL A 42 17.48 -10.45 20.04
N ILE A 43 16.50 -9.61 19.74
CA ILE A 43 16.72 -8.24 19.26
C ILE A 43 16.43 -7.29 20.43
N ASP A 44 17.43 -6.49 20.80
CA ASP A 44 17.26 -5.45 21.80
C ASP A 44 16.42 -4.29 21.21
N ALA A 45 15.27 -4.02 21.83
CA ALA A 45 14.37 -2.92 21.49
C ALA A 45 14.43 -1.77 22.53
N SER A 46 15.47 -1.73 23.36
CA SER A 46 15.65 -0.65 24.34
C SER A 46 15.62 0.71 23.65
N GLY A 47 14.83 1.63 24.19
CA GLY A 47 14.60 2.96 23.59
C GLY A 47 13.68 2.97 22.36
N CYS A 48 13.10 1.84 21.95
CA CYS A 48 12.23 1.76 20.78
C CYS A 48 10.75 1.62 21.14
N VAL A 49 9.90 2.23 20.32
CA VAL A 49 8.51 1.80 20.12
C VAL A 49 8.51 0.66 19.11
N VAL A 50 7.77 -0.40 19.38
CA VAL A 50 7.53 -1.50 18.44
C VAL A 50 6.12 -1.39 17.91
N THR A 51 5.98 -1.39 16.58
CA THR A 51 4.67 -1.41 15.89
C THR A 51 4.55 -2.64 15.03
N PRO A 52 3.34 -3.05 14.63
CA PRO A 52 3.19 -3.89 13.45
C PRO A 52 3.93 -3.28 12.28
N GLY A 53 4.36 -4.11 11.33
CA GLY A 53 4.82 -3.63 10.04
C GLY A 53 3.75 -2.80 9.35
N LEU A 54 4.13 -1.66 8.78
CA LEU A 54 3.21 -0.82 8.06
C LEU A 54 2.78 -1.51 6.75
N VAL A 55 1.53 -1.29 6.36
CA VAL A 55 0.93 -1.84 5.14
C VAL A 55 0.55 -0.68 4.21
N ASN A 56 1.25 -0.52 3.10
CA ASN A 56 0.91 0.44 2.07
C ASN A 56 -0.17 -0.14 1.16
N ALA A 57 -1.42 0.22 1.40
CA ALA A 57 -2.56 -0.37 0.74
C ALA A 57 -2.81 0.15 -0.68
N HIS A 58 -2.07 1.14 -1.17
CA HIS A 58 -2.19 1.66 -2.54
C HIS A 58 -0.89 2.34 -2.97
N HIS A 59 -0.21 1.74 -3.93
CA HIS A 59 1.03 2.25 -4.51
C HIS A 59 1.11 1.95 -6.00
N HIS A 60 2.03 2.64 -6.72
CA HIS A 60 2.39 2.40 -8.11
C HIS A 60 3.91 2.29 -8.21
N LEU A 61 4.46 1.09 -8.03
CA LEU A 61 5.91 0.85 -7.92
C LEU A 61 6.71 1.31 -9.15
N LEU A 62 6.17 1.13 -10.36
CA LEU A 62 6.81 1.61 -11.59
C LEU A 62 7.10 3.12 -11.54
N GLN A 63 6.23 3.90 -10.91
CA GLN A 63 6.38 5.36 -10.83
C GLN A 63 7.57 5.80 -9.97
N THR A 64 8.22 4.91 -9.23
CA THR A 64 9.49 5.20 -8.55
C THR A 64 10.57 5.67 -9.52
N ALA A 65 10.55 5.21 -10.78
CA ALA A 65 11.44 5.67 -11.85
C ALA A 65 11.10 7.07 -12.41
N PHE A 66 9.96 7.65 -12.03
CA PHE A 66 9.38 8.85 -12.65
C PHE A 66 9.08 9.97 -11.64
N ARG A 67 9.82 10.02 -10.54
CA ARG A 67 9.69 11.03 -9.49
C ARG A 67 10.14 12.39 -9.98
N THR A 68 9.48 13.43 -9.50
CA THR A 68 9.83 14.86 -9.72
C THR A 68 10.09 15.20 -11.19
N LEU A 69 9.36 14.58 -12.12
CA LEU A 69 9.50 14.90 -13.54
C LEU A 69 9.17 16.38 -13.78
N PRO A 70 10.03 17.13 -14.52
CA PRO A 70 9.75 18.51 -14.86
C PRO A 70 8.40 18.65 -15.58
N GLY A 71 7.60 19.64 -15.18
CA GLY A 71 6.30 19.92 -15.79
C GLY A 71 5.15 19.03 -15.35
N THR A 72 5.34 18.14 -14.35
CA THR A 72 4.26 17.29 -13.83
C THR A 72 3.69 17.75 -12.48
N ARG A 73 4.15 18.89 -11.94
CA ARG A 73 3.66 19.41 -10.66
C ARG A 73 2.78 20.64 -10.87
N GLY A 74 1.68 20.73 -10.09
CA GLY A 74 0.76 21.85 -10.12
C GLY A 74 -0.05 21.97 -11.43
N ILE A 75 -0.20 20.88 -12.17
CA ILE A 75 -1.00 20.81 -13.39
C ILE A 75 -2.25 19.92 -13.16
N PRO A 76 -3.36 20.17 -13.87
CA PRO A 76 -4.54 19.32 -13.81
C PRO A 76 -4.25 17.89 -14.26
N MET A 77 -4.98 16.90 -13.73
CA MET A 77 -4.83 15.49 -14.10
C MET A 77 -4.95 15.23 -15.61
N ARG A 78 -5.83 15.95 -16.30
CA ARG A 78 -5.99 15.85 -17.77
C ARG A 78 -4.69 16.18 -18.55
N ASP A 79 -3.81 17.00 -17.98
CA ASP A 79 -2.52 17.37 -18.57
C ASP A 79 -1.39 16.48 -18.00
N TRP A 80 -1.53 16.05 -16.74
CA TRP A 80 -0.60 15.15 -16.07
C TRP A 80 -0.57 13.75 -16.70
N LEU A 81 -1.75 13.16 -17.01
CA LEU A 81 -1.83 11.82 -17.60
C LEU A 81 -1.08 11.71 -18.94
N PRO A 82 -1.24 12.61 -19.93
CA PRO A 82 -0.45 12.58 -21.15
C PRO A 82 1.04 12.79 -20.92
N ALA A 83 1.44 13.64 -19.96
CA ALA A 83 2.84 13.88 -19.63
C ALA A 83 3.49 12.58 -19.07
N MET A 84 2.82 11.88 -18.16
CA MET A 84 3.29 10.60 -17.63
C MET A 84 3.33 9.53 -18.71
N ALA A 85 2.30 9.41 -19.55
CA ALA A 85 2.29 8.45 -20.66
C ALA A 85 3.44 8.70 -21.64
N SER A 86 3.76 9.94 -21.93
CA SER A 86 4.92 10.32 -22.76
C SER A 86 6.24 9.91 -22.10
N ALA A 87 6.37 10.12 -20.78
CA ALA A 87 7.56 9.71 -20.03
C ALA A 87 7.73 8.19 -20.00
N TYR A 88 6.66 7.41 -19.81
CA TYR A 88 6.69 5.94 -19.86
C TYR A 88 7.10 5.43 -21.23
N SER A 89 6.54 6.02 -22.31
CA SER A 89 6.90 5.67 -23.68
C SER A 89 8.36 5.99 -23.99
N ALA A 90 8.84 7.16 -23.58
CA ALA A 90 10.23 7.58 -23.79
C ALA A 90 11.23 6.71 -23.03
N ALA A 91 10.87 6.22 -21.83
CA ALA A 91 11.70 5.34 -21.03
C ALA A 91 11.73 3.89 -21.56
N GLY A 92 10.81 3.52 -22.46
CA GLY A 92 10.69 2.14 -22.96
C GLY A 92 10.39 1.17 -21.82
N VAL A 93 9.20 1.31 -21.21
CA VAL A 93 8.78 0.43 -20.11
C VAL A 93 8.77 -1.02 -20.58
N ASP A 94 9.49 -1.86 -19.87
CA ASP A 94 9.69 -3.27 -20.11
C ASP A 94 9.82 -4.04 -18.77
N PRO A 95 9.94 -5.37 -18.77
CA PRO A 95 10.11 -6.13 -17.52
C PRO A 95 11.36 -5.72 -16.71
N GLU A 96 12.46 -5.32 -17.37
CA GLU A 96 13.67 -4.88 -16.68
C GLU A 96 13.46 -3.58 -15.92
N LEU A 97 12.93 -2.54 -16.57
CA LEU A 97 12.63 -1.26 -15.91
C LEU A 97 11.59 -1.45 -14.79
N THR A 98 10.58 -2.29 -15.03
CA THR A 98 9.56 -2.61 -14.04
C THR A 98 10.18 -3.22 -12.78
N GLY A 99 11.08 -4.20 -12.94
CA GLY A 99 11.78 -4.84 -11.83
C GLY A 99 12.73 -3.89 -11.07
N ILE A 100 13.50 -3.08 -11.80
CA ILE A 100 14.43 -2.10 -11.22
C ILE A 100 13.64 -1.03 -10.42
N ALA A 101 12.57 -0.49 -10.99
CA ALA A 101 11.73 0.51 -10.33
C ALA A 101 11.03 -0.08 -9.09
N ALA A 102 10.49 -1.31 -9.20
CA ALA A 102 9.89 -2.02 -8.08
C ALA A 102 10.89 -2.27 -6.97
N ARG A 103 12.12 -2.71 -7.30
CA ARG A 103 13.18 -2.93 -6.32
C ARG A 103 13.50 -1.65 -5.53
N ALA A 104 13.65 -0.52 -6.21
CA ALA A 104 13.91 0.76 -5.56
C ALA A 104 12.72 1.22 -4.68
N GLY A 105 11.48 1.10 -5.17
CA GLY A 105 10.29 1.46 -4.40
C GLY A 105 10.06 0.58 -3.18
N ILE A 106 10.29 -0.72 -3.30
CA ILE A 106 10.18 -1.68 -2.18
C ILE A 106 11.31 -1.46 -1.16
N ALA A 107 12.53 -1.16 -1.62
CA ALA A 107 13.63 -0.81 -0.73
C ALA A 107 13.30 0.43 0.12
N GLU A 108 12.77 1.50 -0.50
CA GLU A 108 12.28 2.67 0.23
C GLU A 108 11.15 2.32 1.19
N ALA A 109 10.21 1.48 0.77
CA ALA A 109 9.12 1.00 1.61
C ALA A 109 9.64 0.32 2.89
N LEU A 110 10.55 -0.66 2.76
CA LEU A 110 11.17 -1.33 3.90
C LEU A 110 11.93 -0.35 4.81
N LEU A 111 12.72 0.56 4.22
CA LEU A 111 13.47 1.58 4.96
C LEU A 111 12.56 2.63 5.62
N SER A 112 11.29 2.68 5.28
CA SER A 112 10.27 3.50 5.92
C SER A 112 9.30 2.71 6.82
N GLY A 113 9.57 1.41 7.04
CA GLY A 113 8.80 0.55 7.93
C GLY A 113 7.61 -0.14 7.28
N VAL A 114 7.46 -0.05 5.97
CA VAL A 114 6.41 -0.75 5.23
C VAL A 114 6.88 -2.17 4.93
N THR A 115 6.15 -3.16 5.43
CA THR A 115 6.44 -4.60 5.24
C THR A 115 5.63 -5.23 4.11
N THR A 116 4.50 -4.59 3.75
CA THR A 116 3.60 -5.04 2.69
C THR A 116 3.23 -3.87 1.78
N VAL A 117 3.42 -4.04 0.48
CA VAL A 117 3.08 -3.04 -0.54
C VAL A 117 2.01 -3.58 -1.48
N ALA A 118 0.94 -2.81 -1.68
CA ALA A 118 -0.04 -3.08 -2.73
C ALA A 118 0.30 -2.25 -3.98
N ASP A 119 0.87 -2.90 -5.00
CA ASP A 119 1.22 -2.28 -6.27
C ASP A 119 0.06 -2.34 -7.25
N HIS A 120 -0.62 -1.23 -7.51
CA HIS A 120 -1.61 -1.12 -8.58
C HIS A 120 -0.89 -0.79 -9.89
N HIS A 121 -0.45 -1.83 -10.61
CA HIS A 121 0.32 -1.69 -11.86
C HIS A 121 -0.61 -1.36 -13.02
N LEU A 122 -0.45 -0.17 -13.62
CA LEU A 122 -1.39 0.39 -14.61
C LEU A 122 -0.77 0.58 -16.00
N THR A 123 0.51 0.27 -16.20
CA THR A 123 1.23 0.59 -17.44
C THR A 123 1.64 -0.68 -18.17
N TRP A 124 0.95 -0.98 -19.27
CA TRP A 124 1.13 -2.18 -20.10
C TRP A 124 1.40 -1.78 -21.54
N PRO A 125 2.68 -1.68 -21.99
CA PRO A 125 2.98 -1.45 -23.40
C PRO A 125 2.41 -2.58 -24.29
N ALA A 126 1.89 -2.22 -25.45
CA ALA A 126 1.16 -3.15 -26.35
C ALA A 126 1.94 -4.43 -26.76
N SER A 127 3.28 -4.39 -26.70
CA SER A 127 4.14 -5.53 -27.03
C SER A 127 4.77 -6.19 -25.80
N ALA A 128 4.40 -5.76 -24.58
CA ALA A 128 5.06 -6.24 -23.38
C ALA A 128 4.58 -7.65 -22.99
N ASP A 129 5.50 -8.47 -22.51
CA ASP A 129 5.17 -9.68 -21.76
C ASP A 129 4.68 -9.30 -20.39
N THR A 130 3.34 -9.27 -20.21
CA THR A 130 2.69 -8.83 -18.97
C THR A 130 2.98 -9.76 -17.79
N VAL A 131 3.18 -11.06 -18.05
CA VAL A 131 3.58 -12.04 -17.04
C VAL A 131 5.02 -11.79 -16.60
N ALA A 132 5.93 -11.50 -17.53
CA ALA A 132 7.31 -11.15 -17.18
C ALA A 132 7.40 -9.87 -16.38
N MET A 133 6.59 -8.83 -16.66
CA MET A 133 6.52 -7.60 -15.88
C MET A 133 6.01 -7.86 -14.44
N ALA A 134 4.93 -8.62 -14.31
CA ALA A 134 4.40 -8.99 -12.99
C ALA A 134 5.40 -9.83 -12.19
N ARG A 135 6.08 -10.77 -12.84
CA ARG A 135 7.14 -11.58 -12.23
C ARG A 135 8.33 -10.74 -11.78
N ALA A 136 8.78 -9.78 -12.60
CA ALA A 136 9.88 -8.90 -12.26
C ALA A 136 9.58 -8.06 -10.98
N THR A 137 8.33 -7.62 -10.82
CA THR A 137 7.88 -6.95 -9.59
C THR A 137 7.86 -7.92 -8.39
N ALA A 138 7.35 -9.14 -8.59
CA ALA A 138 7.29 -10.16 -7.54
C ALA A 138 8.70 -10.62 -7.10
N ASP A 139 9.61 -10.80 -8.04
CA ASP A 139 11.00 -11.18 -7.78
C ASP A 139 11.76 -10.07 -7.03
N ALA A 140 11.48 -8.80 -7.35
CA ALA A 140 12.03 -7.67 -6.60
C ALA A 140 11.58 -7.67 -5.13
N ALA A 141 10.31 -7.94 -4.87
CA ALA A 141 9.76 -8.05 -3.52
C ALA A 141 10.36 -9.26 -2.76
N ALA A 142 10.39 -10.42 -3.40
CA ALA A 142 10.94 -11.64 -2.83
C ALA A 142 12.44 -11.48 -2.50
N GLY A 143 13.22 -10.87 -3.39
CA GLY A 143 14.65 -10.63 -3.20
C GLY A 143 14.95 -9.69 -2.02
N LEU A 144 14.07 -8.72 -1.75
CA LEU A 144 14.19 -7.82 -0.61
C LEU A 144 13.52 -8.36 0.66
N GLY A 145 12.73 -9.44 0.56
CA GLY A 145 12.00 -10.03 1.67
C GLY A 145 10.76 -9.25 2.11
N ALA A 146 10.18 -8.44 1.23
CA ALA A 146 8.92 -7.74 1.45
C ALA A 146 7.73 -8.56 0.98
N ARG A 147 6.53 -8.31 1.56
CA ARG A 147 5.28 -8.83 1.01
C ARG A 147 4.76 -7.91 -0.10
N LEU A 148 4.22 -8.51 -1.14
CA LEU A 148 3.62 -7.82 -2.28
C LEU A 148 2.18 -8.25 -2.50
N ALA A 149 1.26 -7.30 -2.61
CA ALA A 149 -0.04 -7.49 -3.23
C ALA A 149 0.02 -6.86 -4.64
N PHE A 150 0.28 -7.68 -5.65
CA PHE A 150 0.34 -7.24 -7.04
C PHE A 150 -1.06 -7.13 -7.61
N VAL A 151 -1.48 -5.93 -8.01
CA VAL A 151 -2.77 -5.68 -8.65
C VAL A 151 -2.56 -5.51 -10.14
N ARG A 152 -3.04 -6.45 -10.94
CA ARG A 152 -3.13 -6.24 -12.39
C ARG A 152 -4.17 -5.16 -12.66
N GLY A 153 -3.70 -3.93 -12.73
CA GLY A 153 -4.52 -2.77 -13.04
C GLY A 153 -4.74 -2.60 -14.53
N ALA A 154 -5.84 -1.95 -14.90
CA ALA A 154 -6.10 -1.52 -16.27
C ALA A 154 -6.26 0.00 -16.31
N ALA A 155 -5.72 0.63 -17.35
CA ALA A 155 -5.86 2.06 -17.61
C ALA A 155 -5.92 2.31 -19.12
N ARG A 156 -7.11 2.26 -19.69
CA ARG A 156 -7.38 2.40 -21.13
C ARG A 156 -6.86 1.22 -21.96
N ASP A 157 -6.65 0.08 -21.36
CA ASP A 157 -6.32 -1.15 -22.05
C ASP A 157 -7.53 -1.65 -22.86
N ASP A 158 -7.29 -2.46 -23.88
CA ASP A 158 -8.35 -3.26 -24.46
C ASP A 158 -8.95 -4.19 -23.40
N PRO A 159 -10.28 -4.25 -23.20
CA PRO A 159 -10.90 -5.03 -22.14
C PRO A 159 -10.59 -6.53 -22.18
N GLN A 160 -10.53 -7.12 -23.38
CA GLN A 160 -10.22 -8.53 -23.55
C GLN A 160 -8.75 -8.82 -23.24
N GLU A 161 -7.82 -7.98 -23.72
CA GLU A 161 -6.39 -8.09 -23.41
C GLU A 161 -6.14 -7.91 -21.91
N ALA A 162 -6.85 -6.99 -21.25
CA ALA A 162 -6.77 -6.81 -19.82
C ALA A 162 -7.17 -8.06 -19.04
N ALA A 163 -8.26 -8.71 -19.44
CA ALA A 163 -8.74 -9.94 -18.80
C ALA A 163 -7.81 -11.13 -19.08
N LEU A 164 -7.35 -11.30 -20.32
CA LEU A 164 -6.40 -12.36 -20.70
C LEU A 164 -5.07 -12.21 -19.93
N SER A 165 -4.56 -10.99 -19.82
CA SER A 165 -3.37 -10.68 -19.03
C SER A 165 -3.57 -10.99 -17.54
N ALA A 166 -4.71 -10.62 -16.95
CA ALA A 166 -5.03 -10.91 -15.56
C ALA A 166 -5.08 -12.42 -15.28
N GLU A 167 -5.74 -13.17 -16.18
CA GLU A 167 -5.80 -14.62 -16.11
C GLU A 167 -4.41 -15.27 -16.20
N ALA A 168 -3.58 -14.81 -17.15
CA ALA A 168 -2.22 -15.33 -17.34
C ALA A 168 -1.30 -15.03 -16.14
N ILE A 169 -1.38 -13.82 -15.57
CA ILE A 169 -0.61 -13.44 -14.38
C ILE A 169 -1.04 -14.28 -13.16
N ALA A 170 -2.34 -14.42 -12.93
CA ALA A 170 -2.85 -15.23 -11.81
C ALA A 170 -2.42 -16.69 -11.95
N ALA A 171 -2.52 -17.28 -13.14
CA ALA A 171 -2.06 -18.64 -13.43
C ALA A 171 -0.55 -18.80 -13.23
N ALA A 172 0.26 -17.79 -13.59
CA ALA A 172 1.71 -17.88 -13.51
C ALA A 172 2.28 -17.68 -12.09
N LEU A 173 1.58 -16.92 -11.23
CA LEU A 173 2.12 -16.48 -9.94
C LEU A 173 1.40 -17.10 -8.74
N VAL A 174 0.10 -17.39 -8.82
CA VAL A 174 -0.73 -17.83 -7.69
C VAL A 174 -1.73 -18.94 -8.05
N ASP A 175 -1.42 -19.78 -9.04
CA ASP A 175 -2.32 -20.84 -9.47
C ASP A 175 -2.66 -21.78 -8.31
N GLY A 176 -3.95 -22.05 -8.12
CA GLY A 176 -4.47 -22.88 -7.03
C GLY A 176 -4.31 -22.29 -5.62
N CYS A 177 -3.84 -21.06 -5.49
CA CYS A 177 -3.69 -20.39 -4.19
C CYS A 177 -4.99 -19.73 -3.75
N PRO A 178 -5.57 -20.10 -2.58
CA PRO A 178 -6.81 -19.48 -2.09
C PRO A 178 -6.65 -17.96 -1.89
N GLY A 179 -7.62 -17.18 -2.36
CA GLY A 179 -7.58 -15.73 -2.28
C GLY A 179 -6.47 -15.08 -3.11
N GLY A 180 -5.85 -15.82 -4.05
CA GLY A 180 -4.69 -15.35 -4.81
C GLY A 180 -3.45 -15.11 -3.95
N VAL A 181 -3.31 -15.78 -2.80
CA VAL A 181 -2.20 -15.59 -1.85
C VAL A 181 -1.36 -16.85 -1.79
N THR A 182 -0.04 -16.73 -2.02
CA THR A 182 0.90 -17.86 -1.89
C THR A 182 0.91 -18.46 -0.48
N ALA A 183 1.26 -19.73 -0.35
CA ALA A 183 1.20 -20.45 0.91
C ALA A 183 2.06 -19.83 2.03
N ASP A 184 3.16 -19.18 1.68
CA ASP A 184 4.01 -18.41 2.61
C ASP A 184 3.48 -17.01 2.91
N GLY A 185 2.39 -16.60 2.23
CA GLY A 185 1.78 -15.29 2.37
C GLY A 185 2.63 -14.12 1.84
N MET A 186 3.70 -14.37 1.08
CA MET A 186 4.60 -13.32 0.62
C MET A 186 4.10 -12.61 -0.64
N LEU A 187 3.31 -13.28 -1.47
CA LEU A 187 2.74 -12.72 -2.68
C LEU A 187 1.21 -12.89 -2.69
N GLN A 188 0.52 -11.84 -3.08
CA GLN A 188 -0.90 -11.83 -3.40
C GLN A 188 -1.08 -11.26 -4.80
N VAL A 189 -2.02 -11.79 -5.58
CA VAL A 189 -2.47 -11.21 -6.85
C VAL A 189 -3.91 -10.73 -6.68
N ALA A 190 -4.20 -9.54 -7.21
CA ALA A 190 -5.52 -8.94 -7.29
C ALA A 190 -5.71 -8.32 -8.68
N VAL A 191 -6.90 -7.86 -8.99
CA VAL A 191 -7.22 -7.21 -10.26
C VAL A 191 -8.01 -5.93 -10.04
N GLY A 192 -7.92 -4.99 -11.01
CA GLY A 192 -8.79 -3.83 -10.96
C GLY A 192 -8.48 -2.73 -11.96
N PRO A 193 -9.51 -2.12 -12.57
CA PRO A 193 -9.36 -0.92 -13.38
C PRO A 193 -8.85 0.26 -12.56
N ALA A 194 -8.22 1.24 -13.23
CA ALA A 194 -7.82 2.49 -12.58
C ALA A 194 -9.02 3.28 -12.06
N GLY A 195 -10.13 3.26 -12.80
CA GLY A 195 -11.35 3.94 -12.40
C GLY A 195 -12.30 4.13 -13.57
N VAL A 196 -13.52 4.59 -13.30
CA VAL A 196 -14.53 4.86 -14.36
C VAL A 196 -14.13 6.00 -15.28
N HIS A 197 -13.19 6.83 -14.87
CA HIS A 197 -12.60 7.90 -15.68
C HIS A 197 -11.73 7.36 -16.83
N SER A 198 -11.16 6.18 -16.69
CA SER A 198 -10.25 5.59 -17.68
C SER A 198 -10.85 4.39 -18.41
N ASP A 199 -11.58 3.52 -17.71
CA ASP A 199 -11.98 2.21 -18.21
C ASP A 199 -13.49 2.07 -18.40
N PRO A 200 -13.94 1.40 -19.49
CA PRO A 200 -15.36 1.19 -19.75
C PRO A 200 -15.93 0.05 -18.88
N ARG A 201 -17.27 -0.04 -18.82
CA ARG A 201 -17.99 -1.12 -18.12
C ARG A 201 -17.48 -2.52 -18.46
N GLU A 202 -17.10 -2.75 -19.71
CA GLU A 202 -16.62 -4.06 -20.19
C GLU A 202 -15.34 -4.50 -19.46
N THR A 203 -14.38 -3.59 -19.26
CA THR A 203 -13.16 -3.89 -18.48
C THR A 203 -13.51 -4.31 -17.05
N PHE A 204 -14.41 -3.57 -16.39
CA PHE A 204 -14.89 -3.92 -15.05
C PHE A 204 -15.56 -5.29 -15.00
N ALA A 205 -16.42 -5.60 -15.98
CA ALA A 205 -17.12 -6.88 -16.04
C ALA A 205 -16.15 -8.06 -16.24
N LEU A 206 -15.26 -7.97 -17.23
CA LEU A 206 -14.31 -9.04 -17.54
C LEU A 206 -13.29 -9.29 -16.43
N LEU A 207 -12.77 -8.22 -15.78
CA LEU A 207 -11.89 -8.38 -14.63
C LEU A 207 -12.62 -8.94 -13.40
N ALA A 208 -13.90 -8.61 -13.20
CA ALA A 208 -14.71 -9.22 -12.16
C ALA A 208 -14.91 -10.74 -12.39
N GLU A 209 -15.13 -11.16 -13.64
CA GLU A 209 -15.18 -12.58 -14.01
C GLU A 209 -13.87 -13.33 -13.72
N VAL A 210 -12.73 -12.70 -14.03
CA VAL A 210 -11.40 -13.28 -13.67
C VAL A 210 -11.27 -13.38 -12.16
N ALA A 211 -11.65 -12.34 -11.43
CA ALA A 211 -11.58 -12.32 -9.97
C ALA A 211 -12.43 -13.44 -9.36
N GLU A 212 -13.66 -13.63 -9.83
CA GLU A 212 -14.56 -14.69 -9.37
C GLU A 212 -13.98 -16.09 -9.64
N ARG A 213 -13.55 -16.36 -10.89
CA ARG A 213 -12.98 -17.67 -11.26
C ARG A 213 -11.72 -18.03 -10.47
N ARG A 214 -10.88 -17.04 -10.16
CA ARG A 214 -9.59 -17.22 -9.49
C ARG A 214 -9.63 -16.95 -7.99
N GLY A 215 -10.76 -16.49 -7.46
CA GLY A 215 -10.92 -16.11 -6.06
C GLY A 215 -10.06 -14.89 -5.67
N LEU A 216 -9.84 -13.93 -6.59
CA LEU A 216 -9.00 -12.75 -6.36
C LEU A 216 -9.79 -11.61 -5.75
N ARG A 217 -9.13 -10.73 -5.02
CA ARG A 217 -9.70 -9.46 -4.60
C ARG A 217 -9.69 -8.45 -5.75
N ARG A 218 -10.58 -7.47 -5.66
CA ARG A 218 -10.75 -6.39 -6.63
C ARG A 218 -10.39 -5.03 -6.02
N ARG A 219 -9.76 -4.18 -6.80
CA ARG A 219 -9.38 -2.83 -6.38
C ARG A 219 -9.62 -1.83 -7.50
N THR A 220 -10.08 -0.62 -7.16
CA THR A 220 -10.18 0.48 -8.12
C THR A 220 -10.06 1.81 -7.40
N GLN A 221 -9.78 2.88 -8.13
CA GLN A 221 -9.83 4.24 -7.63
C GLN A 221 -11.23 4.81 -7.88
N ALA A 222 -11.71 5.67 -7.01
CA ALA A 222 -13.05 6.24 -7.12
C ALA A 222 -13.18 7.60 -6.44
N ASN A 223 -14.03 8.44 -7.00
CA ASN A 223 -14.43 9.73 -6.42
C ASN A 223 -13.26 10.67 -6.10
N GLU A 224 -12.17 10.61 -6.86
CA GLU A 224 -11.31 11.77 -7.06
C GLU A 224 -12.20 12.89 -7.65
N VAL A 225 -11.94 14.14 -7.35
CA VAL A 225 -12.78 15.23 -7.88
C VAL A 225 -12.86 15.17 -9.42
N VAL A 226 -11.73 14.90 -10.08
CA VAL A 226 -11.66 14.76 -11.54
C VAL A 226 -12.41 13.51 -12.05
N ASP A 227 -12.41 12.43 -11.31
CA ASP A 227 -13.16 11.21 -11.64
C ASP A 227 -14.67 11.49 -11.65
N VAL A 228 -15.15 12.27 -10.67
CA VAL A 228 -16.54 12.72 -10.60
C VAL A 228 -16.90 13.59 -11.80
N GLU A 229 -16.04 14.55 -12.17
CA GLU A 229 -16.27 15.42 -13.32
C GLU A 229 -16.36 14.62 -14.63
N ILE A 230 -15.41 13.71 -14.86
CA ILE A 230 -15.37 12.87 -16.06
C ILE A 230 -16.58 11.91 -16.12
N ALA A 231 -16.98 11.31 -14.99
CA ALA A 231 -18.10 10.40 -14.94
C ALA A 231 -19.44 11.13 -15.25
N LEU A 232 -19.62 12.32 -14.68
CA LEU A 232 -20.79 13.16 -14.97
C LEU A 232 -20.83 13.61 -16.44
N ASP A 233 -19.70 14.00 -17.02
CA ASP A 233 -19.62 14.39 -18.43
C ASP A 233 -19.91 13.21 -19.38
N ARG A 234 -19.28 12.06 -19.13
CA ARG A 234 -19.36 10.89 -20.03
C ARG A 234 -20.64 10.09 -19.87
N TYR A 235 -21.12 9.92 -18.63
CA TYR A 235 -22.21 9.02 -18.30
C TYR A 235 -23.44 9.71 -17.70
N GLY A 236 -23.36 11.00 -17.36
CA GLY A 236 -24.41 11.72 -16.63
C GLY A 236 -24.64 11.19 -15.22
N ARG A 237 -23.70 10.44 -14.65
CA ARG A 237 -23.80 9.73 -13.37
C ARG A 237 -22.50 9.83 -12.58
N ARG A 238 -22.59 9.70 -11.27
CA ARG A 238 -21.42 9.70 -10.40
C ARG A 238 -20.66 8.35 -10.44
N PRO A 239 -19.36 8.32 -10.10
CA PRO A 239 -18.57 7.09 -10.12
C PRO A 239 -19.18 5.96 -9.30
N LEU A 240 -19.66 6.24 -8.09
CA LEU A 240 -20.26 5.23 -7.20
C LEU A 240 -21.53 4.62 -7.79
N ASP A 241 -22.34 5.38 -8.53
CA ASP A 241 -23.54 4.87 -9.21
C ASP A 241 -23.15 3.83 -10.28
N LEU A 242 -22.07 4.13 -10.99
CA LEU A 242 -21.55 3.23 -12.03
C LEU A 242 -20.95 1.98 -11.42
N LEU A 243 -20.13 2.13 -10.37
CA LEU A 243 -19.51 1.00 -9.67
C LEU A 243 -20.56 0.07 -9.05
N GLU A 244 -21.64 0.61 -8.49
CA GLU A 244 -22.75 -0.20 -7.97
C GLU A 244 -23.43 -1.00 -9.09
N ASP A 245 -23.82 -0.34 -10.18
CA ASP A 245 -24.45 -0.99 -11.34
C ASP A 245 -23.54 -2.03 -12.03
N TRP A 246 -22.23 -1.84 -11.95
CA TRP A 246 -21.24 -2.74 -12.54
C TRP A 246 -20.79 -3.86 -11.58
N GLY A 247 -21.40 -3.92 -10.37
CA GLY A 247 -21.10 -4.96 -9.38
C GLY A 247 -19.77 -4.78 -8.64
N TRP A 248 -19.29 -3.54 -8.54
CA TRP A 248 -18.04 -3.19 -7.88
C TRP A 248 -18.23 -2.53 -6.49
N LEU A 249 -19.44 -2.57 -5.93
CA LEU A 249 -19.68 -2.35 -4.50
C LEU A 249 -19.95 -3.71 -3.85
N ALA A 250 -18.88 -4.37 -3.39
CA ALA A 250 -18.91 -5.72 -2.82
C ALA A 250 -17.77 -5.92 -1.80
N PRO A 251 -17.87 -6.89 -0.87
CA PRO A 251 -16.92 -7.06 0.24
C PRO A 251 -15.49 -7.39 -0.17
N ASP A 252 -15.28 -7.88 -1.39
CA ASP A 252 -13.95 -8.17 -1.94
C ASP A 252 -13.32 -6.97 -2.66
N VAL A 253 -13.99 -5.81 -2.68
CA VAL A 253 -13.53 -4.59 -3.35
C VAL A 253 -12.92 -3.61 -2.36
N THR A 254 -11.83 -2.95 -2.77
CA THR A 254 -11.26 -1.81 -2.08
C THR A 254 -11.26 -0.59 -3.00
N LEU A 255 -11.76 0.55 -2.51
CA LEU A 255 -11.79 1.83 -3.23
C LEU A 255 -10.70 2.76 -2.69
N ALA A 256 -9.86 3.28 -3.57
CA ALA A 256 -8.85 4.28 -3.21
C ALA A 256 -9.37 5.70 -3.44
N HIS A 257 -8.80 6.67 -2.70
CA HIS A 257 -9.04 8.11 -2.73
C HIS A 257 -10.32 8.56 -2.03
N LEU A 258 -11.49 8.49 -2.65
CA LEU A 258 -12.80 8.89 -2.10
C LEU A 258 -12.90 10.36 -1.64
N CYS A 259 -12.12 11.27 -2.25
CA CYS A 259 -12.08 12.69 -1.86
C CYS A 259 -13.41 13.40 -2.10
N GLY A 260 -14.10 13.07 -3.22
CA GLY A 260 -15.37 13.67 -3.62
C GLY A 260 -16.62 12.88 -3.21
N VAL A 261 -16.51 11.99 -2.21
CA VAL A 261 -17.63 11.14 -1.77
C VAL A 261 -18.67 11.94 -1.00
N THR A 262 -19.96 11.66 -1.24
CA THR A 262 -21.11 12.27 -0.51
C THR A 262 -21.55 11.41 0.67
N ASP A 263 -22.35 11.99 1.58
CA ASP A 263 -22.87 11.26 2.74
C ASP A 263 -23.77 10.07 2.32
N ASP A 264 -24.56 10.20 1.24
CA ASP A 264 -25.37 9.10 0.70
C ASP A 264 -24.48 7.99 0.11
N GLU A 265 -23.41 8.36 -0.56
CA GLU A 265 -22.43 7.39 -1.10
C GLU A 265 -21.69 6.67 0.03
N ILE A 266 -21.35 7.36 1.14
CA ILE A 266 -20.77 6.74 2.34
C ILE A 266 -21.69 5.67 2.90
N ALA A 267 -22.99 5.95 3.00
CA ALA A 267 -23.98 4.98 3.48
C ALA A 267 -24.05 3.73 2.59
N ARG A 268 -23.97 3.89 1.27
CA ARG A 268 -23.98 2.78 0.29
C ARG A 268 -22.68 1.96 0.37
N ILE A 269 -21.52 2.61 0.49
CA ILE A 269 -20.24 1.94 0.69
C ILE A 269 -20.28 1.11 1.99
N ALA A 270 -20.76 1.68 3.08
CA ALA A 270 -20.89 0.97 4.37
C ALA A 270 -21.79 -0.27 4.27
N ALA A 271 -22.92 -0.15 3.56
CA ALA A 271 -23.85 -1.26 3.36
C ALA A 271 -23.29 -2.38 2.48
N SER A 272 -22.34 -2.08 1.60
CA SER A 272 -21.77 -3.02 0.63
C SER A 272 -20.64 -3.89 1.18
N GLY A 273 -20.04 -3.51 2.31
CA GLY A 273 -18.85 -4.17 2.86
C GLY A 273 -17.54 -3.83 2.15
N VAL A 274 -17.54 -2.86 1.24
CA VAL A 274 -16.33 -2.31 0.60
C VAL A 274 -15.39 -1.73 1.64
N THR A 275 -14.08 -1.85 1.41
CA THR A 275 -13.05 -1.17 2.18
C THR A 275 -12.52 0.07 1.45
N ALA A 276 -11.92 1.01 2.15
CA ALA A 276 -11.37 2.24 1.58
C ALA A 276 -9.86 2.35 1.80
N THR A 277 -9.18 3.11 0.92
CA THR A 277 -7.78 3.50 1.10
C THR A 277 -7.64 5.00 0.87
N HIS A 278 -7.14 5.73 1.87
CA HIS A 278 -6.84 7.15 1.78
C HIS A 278 -5.38 7.36 1.35
N ALA A 279 -5.13 8.28 0.42
CA ALA A 279 -3.80 8.56 -0.11
C ALA A 279 -3.51 10.08 -0.13
N PRO A 280 -3.41 10.74 1.04
CA PRO A 280 -3.37 12.20 1.13
C PRO A 280 -2.15 12.82 0.47
N GLY A 281 -1.01 12.11 0.43
CA GLY A 281 0.22 12.56 -0.22
C GLY A 281 0.10 12.68 -1.74
N CYS A 282 -0.87 11.97 -2.34
CA CYS A 282 -1.27 12.13 -3.73
C CYS A 282 -2.41 13.14 -3.86
N ASP A 283 -3.49 12.95 -3.10
CA ASP A 283 -4.76 13.66 -3.28
C ASP A 283 -4.61 15.18 -3.14
N VAL A 284 -3.87 15.62 -2.11
CA VAL A 284 -3.68 17.03 -1.80
C VAL A 284 -2.86 17.76 -2.88
N PRO A 285 -1.65 17.28 -3.27
CA PRO A 285 -0.88 17.93 -4.34
C PRO A 285 -1.55 17.88 -5.71
N MET A 286 -2.36 16.85 -5.99
CA MET A 286 -3.12 16.75 -7.24
C MET A 286 -4.37 17.64 -7.26
N GLY A 287 -4.72 18.26 -6.13
CA GLY A 287 -5.90 19.13 -6.02
C GLY A 287 -7.22 18.36 -5.99
N TRP A 288 -7.21 17.07 -5.64
CA TRP A 288 -8.42 16.24 -5.60
C TRP A 288 -9.23 16.41 -4.31
N GLY A 289 -8.66 17.07 -3.32
CA GLY A 289 -9.30 17.31 -2.04
C GLY A 289 -8.78 16.41 -0.94
N VAL A 290 -9.60 16.20 0.09
CA VAL A 290 -9.31 15.36 1.25
C VAL A 290 -10.48 14.43 1.49
N ALA A 291 -10.24 13.13 1.56
CA ALA A 291 -11.28 12.17 1.88
C ALA A 291 -11.82 12.40 3.31
N PRO A 292 -13.15 12.31 3.54
CA PRO A 292 -13.77 12.51 4.85
C PRO A 292 -13.61 11.26 5.73
N VAL A 293 -12.36 10.91 6.06
CA VAL A 293 -11.97 9.65 6.73
C VAL A 293 -12.74 9.43 8.03
N ALA A 294 -12.97 10.48 8.84
CA ALA A 294 -13.73 10.36 10.07
C ALA A 294 -15.15 9.83 9.78
N LYS A 295 -15.85 10.40 8.79
CA LYS A 295 -17.20 9.96 8.40
C LYS A 295 -17.21 8.52 7.86
N LEU A 296 -16.21 8.15 7.03
CA LEU A 296 -16.08 6.78 6.52
C LEU A 296 -15.94 5.79 7.69
N ARG A 297 -15.07 6.07 8.63
CA ARG A 297 -14.86 5.22 9.83
C ARG A 297 -16.07 5.18 10.76
N ASP A 298 -16.72 6.31 10.98
CA ASP A 298 -17.95 6.41 11.81
C ASP A 298 -19.10 5.59 11.19
N ALA A 299 -19.12 5.45 9.87
CA ALA A 299 -20.04 4.57 9.14
C ALA A 299 -19.64 3.09 9.19
N GLY A 300 -18.52 2.73 9.84
CA GLY A 300 -18.04 1.35 9.98
C GLY A 300 -17.22 0.84 8.79
N ILE A 301 -16.82 1.70 7.86
CA ILE A 301 -15.99 1.32 6.72
C ILE A 301 -14.54 1.17 7.19
N PRO A 302 -13.88 0.01 6.96
CA PRO A 302 -12.45 -0.13 7.20
C PRO A 302 -11.66 0.79 6.25
N VAL A 303 -10.81 1.66 6.81
CA VAL A 303 -10.01 2.61 6.04
C VAL A 303 -8.53 2.34 6.27
N GLY A 304 -7.82 2.05 5.18
CA GLY A 304 -6.37 1.95 5.15
C GLY A 304 -5.69 3.23 4.64
N LEU A 305 -4.35 3.20 4.59
CA LEU A 305 -3.52 4.24 3.99
C LEU A 305 -2.71 3.71 2.81
N GLY A 306 -2.47 4.59 1.84
CA GLY A 306 -1.58 4.37 0.72
C GLY A 306 -0.81 5.62 0.37
N THR A 307 0.32 5.47 -0.31
CA THR A 307 1.14 6.58 -0.79
C THR A 307 0.84 6.96 -2.24
N SER A 308 0.04 6.15 -2.95
CA SER A 308 -0.11 6.26 -4.41
C SER A 308 1.25 6.21 -5.12
N GLY A 309 1.44 6.85 -6.25
CA GLY A 309 2.65 6.67 -7.05
C GLY A 309 3.69 7.76 -6.93
N GLY A 310 4.96 7.40 -7.19
CA GLY A 310 6.07 8.34 -7.26
C GLY A 310 5.92 9.43 -8.34
N GLY A 311 4.96 9.31 -9.25
CA GLY A 311 4.61 10.35 -10.22
C GLY A 311 3.70 11.44 -9.65
N SER A 312 2.97 11.17 -8.58
CA SER A 312 2.03 12.10 -7.94
C SER A 312 2.45 12.52 -6.53
N ASN A 313 2.90 11.57 -5.70
CA ASN A 313 3.37 11.83 -4.33
C ASN A 313 4.90 11.99 -4.22
N ASP A 314 5.67 11.38 -5.11
CA ASP A 314 7.14 11.28 -5.10
C ASP A 314 7.71 10.41 -3.96
N ALA A 315 7.29 10.59 -2.71
CA ALA A 315 7.80 9.83 -1.58
C ALA A 315 6.96 8.56 -1.31
N GLY A 316 7.62 7.41 -1.14
CA GLY A 316 6.99 6.16 -0.70
C GLY A 316 6.95 6.00 0.83
N HIS A 317 6.98 7.10 1.59
CA HIS A 317 7.12 7.09 3.05
C HIS A 317 5.77 7.14 3.76
N LEU A 318 5.17 5.96 4.01
CA LEU A 318 3.81 5.84 4.54
C LEU A 318 3.60 6.54 5.91
N LEU A 319 4.63 6.61 6.77
CA LEU A 319 4.52 7.30 8.05
C LEU A 319 4.38 8.83 7.87
N ALA A 320 4.98 9.40 6.82
CA ALA A 320 4.79 10.81 6.46
C ALA A 320 3.37 11.06 5.93
N ASP A 321 2.84 10.16 5.10
CA ASP A 321 1.44 10.20 4.66
C ASP A 321 0.46 10.03 5.83
N ALA A 322 0.78 9.17 6.80
CA ALA A 322 0.02 9.04 8.04
C ALA A 322 -0.05 10.35 8.82
N ARG A 323 1.09 11.07 8.94
CA ARG A 323 1.09 12.41 9.54
C ARG A 323 0.24 13.39 8.75
N LEU A 324 0.37 13.40 7.42
CA LEU A 324 -0.43 14.27 6.56
C LEU A 324 -1.92 13.98 6.70
N ALA A 325 -2.34 12.70 6.65
CA ALA A 325 -3.72 12.27 6.89
C ALA A 325 -4.28 12.85 8.20
N MET A 326 -3.52 12.74 9.28
CA MET A 326 -3.89 13.29 10.58
C MET A 326 -4.06 14.82 10.53
N GLN A 327 -3.14 15.53 9.88
CA GLN A 327 -3.14 17.00 9.83
C GLN A 327 -4.27 17.55 8.96
N VAL A 328 -4.51 16.95 7.77
CA VAL A 328 -5.53 17.45 6.83
C VAL A 328 -6.94 17.02 7.23
N SER A 329 -7.12 16.01 8.08
CA SER A 329 -8.45 15.58 8.53
C SER A 329 -9.25 16.70 9.17
N ALA A 330 -8.59 17.63 9.85
CA ALA A 330 -9.22 18.81 10.46
C ALA A 330 -9.83 19.80 9.45
N LEU A 331 -9.51 19.67 8.15
CA LEU A 331 -10.09 20.50 7.08
C LEU A 331 -11.47 20.01 6.63
N VAL A 332 -11.79 18.73 6.87
CA VAL A 332 -13.02 18.10 6.37
C VAL A 332 -13.84 17.41 7.47
N GLY A 333 -13.40 17.47 8.71
CA GLY A 333 -14.07 16.84 9.85
C GLY A 333 -13.28 16.96 11.13
N PRO A 334 -13.57 16.13 12.17
CA PRO A 334 -12.77 16.07 13.37
C PRO A 334 -11.33 15.64 13.04
N GLN A 335 -10.35 16.21 13.76
CA GLN A 335 -8.96 15.77 13.64
C GLN A 335 -8.83 14.32 14.12
N LEU A 336 -8.22 13.48 13.27
CA LEU A 336 -7.95 12.09 13.63
C LEU A 336 -6.84 11.99 14.68
N ALA A 337 -7.00 11.09 15.64
CA ALA A 337 -5.95 10.78 16.61
C ALA A 337 -4.79 10.03 15.95
N ALA A 338 -3.57 10.19 16.46
CA ALA A 338 -2.38 9.51 15.96
C ALA A 338 -2.53 7.97 15.99
N SER A 339 -3.14 7.43 17.06
CA SER A 339 -3.43 5.98 17.17
C SER A 339 -4.37 5.50 16.07
N THR A 340 -5.41 6.27 15.74
CA THR A 340 -6.35 5.97 14.67
C THR A 340 -5.62 5.89 13.32
N VAL A 341 -4.78 6.87 13.01
CA VAL A 341 -4.07 6.92 11.73
C VAL A 341 -2.99 5.85 11.66
N LEU A 342 -2.33 5.52 12.77
CA LEU A 342 -1.40 4.39 12.82
C LEU A 342 -2.13 3.06 12.59
N SER A 343 -3.32 2.88 13.16
CA SER A 343 -4.19 1.72 12.89
C SER A 343 -4.59 1.65 11.41
N MET A 344 -4.86 2.77 10.75
CA MET A 344 -5.10 2.82 9.30
C MET A 344 -3.87 2.37 8.50
N ALA A 345 -2.65 2.76 8.91
CA ALA A 345 -1.40 2.39 8.25
C ALA A 345 -0.99 0.93 8.51
N THR A 346 -1.68 0.21 9.37
CA THR A 346 -1.40 -1.17 9.77
C THR A 346 -2.61 -2.07 9.49
N GLU A 347 -3.44 -2.34 10.49
CA GLU A 347 -4.57 -3.27 10.38
C GLU A 347 -5.64 -2.82 9.39
N GLY A 348 -5.97 -1.52 9.33
CA GLY A 348 -6.97 -1.02 8.37
C GLY A 348 -6.55 -1.23 6.92
N SER A 349 -5.26 -1.04 6.62
CA SER A 349 -4.68 -1.37 5.32
C SER A 349 -4.69 -2.88 5.04
N ALA A 350 -4.33 -3.69 6.04
CA ALA A 350 -4.33 -5.15 5.93
C ALA A 350 -5.73 -5.71 5.67
N ASP A 351 -6.74 -5.20 6.37
CA ASP A 351 -8.15 -5.56 6.14
C ASP A 351 -8.60 -5.18 4.72
N GLY A 352 -8.16 -4.04 4.21
CA GLY A 352 -8.38 -3.62 2.82
C GLY A 352 -7.76 -4.57 1.79
N LEU A 353 -6.68 -5.26 2.13
CA LEU A 353 -6.08 -6.31 1.31
C LEU A 353 -6.77 -7.68 1.49
N GLY A 354 -7.69 -7.81 2.46
CA GLY A 354 -8.24 -9.11 2.87
C GLY A 354 -7.21 -9.99 3.57
N ARG A 355 -6.25 -9.38 4.26
CA ARG A 355 -5.13 -10.04 4.95
C ARG A 355 -5.15 -9.75 6.46
N PRO A 356 -6.16 -10.27 7.20
CA PRO A 356 -6.36 -9.94 8.62
C PRO A 356 -5.22 -10.42 9.53
N GLU A 357 -4.36 -11.30 9.04
CA GLU A 357 -3.16 -11.75 9.76
C GLU A 357 -2.02 -10.73 9.74
N LEU A 358 -2.08 -9.68 8.90
CA LEU A 358 -1.09 -8.61 8.79
C LEU A 358 -1.45 -7.39 9.63
N GLY A 359 -0.50 -6.50 9.87
CA GLY A 359 -0.71 -5.22 10.52
C GLY A 359 -1.10 -5.29 11.99
N ARG A 360 -0.84 -6.41 12.67
CA ARG A 360 -1.18 -6.67 14.07
C ARG A 360 -0.02 -7.37 14.79
N LEU A 361 0.12 -7.14 16.10
CA LEU A 361 1.08 -7.85 16.96
C LEU A 361 0.35 -8.62 18.07
N ILE A 362 -0.58 -9.46 17.68
CA ILE A 362 -1.32 -10.38 18.57
C ILE A 362 -0.99 -11.83 18.22
N PRO A 363 -1.15 -12.79 19.15
CA PRO A 363 -0.89 -14.21 18.86
C PRO A 363 -1.68 -14.69 17.64
N GLY A 364 -0.97 -15.36 16.71
CA GLY A 364 -1.51 -15.83 15.44
C GLY A 364 -1.29 -14.88 14.26
N SER A 365 -0.90 -13.62 14.48
CA SER A 365 -0.56 -12.71 13.41
C SER A 365 0.81 -13.00 12.81
N ALA A 366 1.02 -12.57 11.57
CA ALA A 366 2.32 -12.61 10.93
C ALA A 366 3.36 -11.81 11.72
N ALA A 367 4.57 -12.33 11.83
CA ALA A 367 5.68 -11.68 12.52
C ALA A 367 6.29 -10.58 11.63
N ASP A 368 5.48 -9.57 11.31
CA ASP A 368 5.87 -8.35 10.59
C ASP A 368 5.85 -7.19 11.59
N LEU A 369 7.00 -6.57 11.85
CA LEU A 369 7.12 -5.53 12.87
C LEU A 369 8.26 -4.54 12.60
N CYS A 370 8.15 -3.36 13.18
CA CYS A 370 9.12 -2.27 13.10
C CYS A 370 9.56 -1.82 14.49
N LEU A 371 10.85 -1.59 14.65
CA LEU A 371 11.47 -1.00 15.83
C LEU A 371 11.82 0.47 15.53
N TRP A 372 11.12 1.41 16.17
CA TRP A 372 11.33 2.85 15.99
C TRP A 372 12.11 3.41 17.16
N ASP A 373 13.38 3.78 16.93
CA ASP A 373 14.16 4.44 17.98
C ASP A 373 13.55 5.81 18.31
N VAL A 374 13.16 5.98 19.57
CA VAL A 374 12.57 7.21 20.12
C VAL A 374 13.40 7.76 21.30
N SER A 375 14.68 7.41 21.34
CA SER A 375 15.62 7.87 22.36
C SER A 375 16.40 9.13 21.94
N GLY A 376 16.31 9.52 20.67
CA GLY A 376 17.06 10.63 20.09
C GLY A 376 16.50 12.02 20.44
N VAL A 377 17.27 13.05 20.09
CA VAL A 377 16.92 14.45 20.36
C VAL A 377 15.60 14.89 19.70
N ALA A 378 15.24 14.28 18.57
CA ALA A 378 13.96 14.54 17.87
C ALA A 378 12.73 14.10 18.68
N ASP A 379 12.92 13.21 19.66
CA ASP A 379 11.87 12.71 20.56
C ASP A 379 11.98 13.28 21.97
N ALA A 380 12.97 14.15 22.21
CA ALA A 380 13.16 14.77 23.53
C ALA A 380 11.93 15.60 23.92
N GLY A 381 11.36 15.32 25.10
CA GLY A 381 10.15 16.00 25.60
C GLY A 381 8.83 15.44 25.04
N VAL A 382 8.85 14.43 24.18
CA VAL A 382 7.63 13.75 23.71
C VAL A 382 7.02 12.94 24.86
N ALA A 383 5.81 13.31 25.27
CA ALA A 383 5.09 12.67 26.37
C ALA A 383 4.47 11.33 25.95
N ASP A 384 3.77 11.31 24.82
CA ASP A 384 3.22 10.09 24.20
C ASP A 384 4.14 9.61 23.07
N ARG A 385 4.92 8.56 23.36
CA ARG A 385 5.91 8.01 22.46
C ARG A 385 5.33 7.43 21.17
N VAL A 386 4.12 6.87 21.23
CA VAL A 386 3.43 6.31 20.06
C VAL A 386 2.91 7.43 19.17
N ALA A 387 2.22 8.42 19.74
CA ALA A 387 1.79 9.60 19.00
C ALA A 387 2.98 10.39 18.44
N GLY A 388 4.10 10.40 19.15
CA GLY A 388 5.35 11.01 18.73
C GLY A 388 5.92 10.49 17.42
N LEU A 389 5.64 9.23 17.04
CA LEU A 389 6.03 8.69 15.74
C LEU A 389 5.48 9.53 14.58
N LEU A 390 4.26 10.04 14.71
CA LEU A 390 3.63 10.90 13.73
C LEU A 390 3.89 12.39 13.97
N TRP A 391 3.80 12.86 15.21
CA TRP A 391 3.91 14.29 15.50
C TRP A 391 5.33 14.81 15.50
N ALA A 392 6.29 14.05 16.04
CA ALA A 392 7.64 14.55 16.27
C ALA A 392 8.60 14.32 15.09
N SER A 393 8.66 13.11 14.54
CA SER A 393 9.64 12.76 13.49
C SER A 393 9.08 11.74 12.48
N PRO A 394 8.18 12.15 11.60
CA PRO A 394 7.46 11.24 10.70
C PRO A 394 8.36 10.68 9.57
N GLY A 395 9.47 11.30 9.27
CA GLY A 395 10.42 10.87 8.21
C GLY A 395 11.55 9.97 8.72
N ARG A 396 11.41 9.37 9.92
CA ARG A 396 12.45 8.50 10.49
C ARG A 396 12.53 7.14 9.78
N ARG A 397 13.74 6.59 9.73
CA ARG A 397 13.93 5.18 9.42
C ARG A 397 13.73 4.34 10.68
N PRO A 398 13.11 3.16 10.60
CA PRO A 398 13.11 2.21 11.72
C PRO A 398 14.53 1.69 11.95
N ARG A 399 14.88 1.42 13.21
CA ARG A 399 16.15 0.77 13.55
C ARG A 399 16.20 -0.65 12.99
N ALA A 400 15.07 -1.37 13.05
CA ALA A 400 14.95 -2.67 12.43
C ALA A 400 13.54 -2.88 11.88
N VAL A 401 13.46 -3.68 10.81
CA VAL A 401 12.21 -4.19 10.24
C VAL A 401 12.31 -5.70 10.13
N VAL A 402 11.26 -6.37 10.56
CA VAL A 402 11.11 -7.82 10.47
C VAL A 402 9.92 -8.12 9.57
N VAL A 403 10.06 -9.05 8.64
CA VAL A 403 9.00 -9.58 7.77
C VAL A 403 9.00 -11.10 7.86
N ALA A 404 7.86 -11.70 8.15
CA ALA A 404 7.72 -13.14 8.33
C ALA A 404 8.77 -13.72 9.31
N GLY A 405 9.09 -12.97 10.38
CA GLY A 405 10.10 -13.36 11.38
C GLY A 405 11.56 -13.21 10.92
N ARG A 406 11.83 -12.63 9.75
CA ARG A 406 13.19 -12.38 9.22
C ARG A 406 13.53 -10.90 9.27
N VAL A 407 14.73 -10.57 9.75
CA VAL A 407 15.23 -9.20 9.74
C VAL A 407 15.57 -8.80 8.30
N VAL A 408 14.91 -7.78 7.79
CA VAL A 408 15.13 -7.22 6.43
C VAL A 408 15.74 -5.82 6.46
N VAL A 409 15.62 -5.11 7.58
CA VAL A 409 16.34 -3.86 7.88
C VAL A 409 16.99 -4.00 9.24
N ALA A 410 18.27 -3.66 9.33
CA ALA A 410 19.05 -3.64 10.55
C ALA A 410 19.83 -2.31 10.64
N GLU A 411 19.80 -1.66 11.82
CA GLU A 411 20.45 -0.36 12.06
C GLU A 411 20.11 0.69 10.98
N GLY A 412 18.82 0.70 10.54
CA GLY A 412 18.31 1.63 9.53
C GLY A 412 18.83 1.40 8.10
N ARG A 413 19.42 0.23 7.82
CA ARG A 413 19.93 -0.16 6.50
C ARG A 413 19.31 -1.46 6.03
N LEU A 414 19.18 -1.65 4.72
CA LEU A 414 18.78 -2.94 4.17
C LEU A 414 19.77 -4.03 4.59
N ALA A 415 19.21 -5.16 5.08
CA ALA A 415 19.98 -6.35 5.39
C ALA A 415 20.01 -7.35 4.23
N THR A 416 19.18 -7.13 3.22
CA THR A 416 18.93 -8.07 2.11
C THR A 416 19.54 -7.62 0.79
N ASP A 417 20.01 -6.37 0.69
CA ASP A 417 20.57 -5.82 -0.54
C ASP A 417 21.43 -4.57 -0.28
N ASP A 418 22.16 -4.08 -1.30
CA ASP A 418 22.96 -2.86 -1.27
C ASP A 418 22.15 -1.65 -1.78
N GLU A 419 21.86 -0.68 -0.91
CA GLU A 419 21.13 0.54 -1.23
C GLU A 419 21.81 1.36 -2.34
N ALA A 420 23.17 1.35 -2.40
CA ALA A 420 23.90 2.10 -3.42
C ALA A 420 23.80 1.43 -4.79
N GLU A 421 23.83 0.10 -4.85
CA GLU A 421 23.64 -0.64 -6.09
C GLU A 421 22.22 -0.47 -6.65
N ILE A 422 21.19 -0.58 -5.79
CA ILE A 422 19.79 -0.33 -6.19
C ILE A 422 19.66 1.07 -6.80
N THR A 423 20.24 2.07 -6.14
CA THR A 423 20.17 3.48 -6.58
C THR A 423 20.90 3.66 -7.94
N ALA A 424 22.11 3.13 -8.06
CA ALA A 424 22.92 3.25 -9.28
C ALA A 424 22.21 2.61 -10.50
N ARG A 425 21.66 1.40 -10.32
CA ARG A 425 20.93 0.70 -11.40
C ARG A 425 19.70 1.47 -11.88
N LEU A 426 18.93 2.10 -10.94
CA LEU A 426 17.78 2.89 -11.34
C LEU A 426 18.20 4.15 -12.10
N PHE A 427 19.19 4.90 -11.61
CA PHE A 427 19.71 6.08 -12.33
C PHE A 427 20.27 5.74 -13.72
N GLU A 428 21.05 4.67 -13.82
CA GLU A 428 21.57 4.20 -15.11
C GLU A 428 20.43 3.88 -16.08
N ARG A 429 19.40 3.12 -15.64
CA ARG A 429 18.30 2.68 -16.49
C ARG A 429 17.40 3.83 -16.96
N VAL A 430 17.25 4.90 -16.17
CA VAL A 430 16.46 6.10 -16.55
C VAL A 430 17.30 7.22 -17.14
N GLY A 431 18.60 7.03 -17.32
CA GLY A 431 19.51 7.99 -17.94
C GLY A 431 19.77 9.25 -17.09
N ARG A 432 19.87 9.11 -15.79
CA ARG A 432 20.09 10.22 -14.83
C ARG A 432 21.33 10.01 -13.98
#